data_ea5332d8033e9a5042e4cde894c26659
#
_entry.id   ea5332d8033e9a5042e4cde894c26659
#
_cell.length_a   1.000
_cell.length_b   1.000
_cell.length_c   1.000
_cell.angle_alpha   90.00
_cell.angle_beta   90.00
_cell.angle_gamma   90.00
#
_symmetry.space_group_name_H-M   'P 1'
#
loop_
_entity.id
_entity.type
_entity.pdbx_description
1 polymer ?
#
loop_
_entity_poly.entity_id
_entity_poly.type
_entity_poly.pdbx_seq_one_letter_code
_entity_poly.pdbx_strand_id
1 'polypeptide(L)'
;MKSRRSMTVVLTVGTVLIGTAATADAATGRPVAVWEMNERAGARTMVDSGGRGLHGRIGREVGTDTYVSGATGYRFDRLEPDSPPPRPGHLVTVRDADALDPGTRDYAVTIRLRTTHKFGNLVQKGQATVSGGNFKLQIPGGIVECLFRGSVSSVLVSSPRRLNDGRWHTVRCARYREGITLSVDGTTVARSPGWTGRIANSWPVSIGGKTSCDQIDVGCDYYAGDLDYVQIDSE
;
A
#
# COMPACT_ATOMS: atom_id res chain seq x y z
N MET A 1 -15.94 -52.70 63.85
CA MET A 1 -16.43 -51.41 63.30
C MET A 1 -15.42 -50.95 62.25
N LYS A 2 -15.78 -51.09 60.94
CA LYS A 2 -14.95 -50.64 59.84
C LYS A 2 -15.58 -49.37 59.22
N SER A 3 -14.92 -48.24 59.38
CA SER A 3 -15.31 -46.93 58.83
C SER A 3 -15.01 -46.92 57.35
N ARG A 4 -16.01 -46.74 56.50
CA ARG A 4 -15.85 -46.45 55.07
C ARG A 4 -15.70 -44.93 54.87
N ARG A 5 -14.58 -44.50 54.35
CA ARG A 5 -14.36 -43.14 53.88
C ARG A 5 -14.88 -43.05 52.42
N SER A 6 -15.88 -42.22 52.24
CA SER A 6 -16.34 -41.81 50.87
C SER A 6 -15.37 -40.76 50.32
N MET A 7 -14.93 -41.02 49.13
CA MET A 7 -14.06 -40.12 48.33
C MET A 7 -14.92 -39.38 47.31
N THR A 8 -15.08 -38.10 47.51
CA THR A 8 -15.82 -37.23 46.58
C THR A 8 -14.86 -36.77 45.51
N VAL A 9 -15.13 -37.13 44.26
CA VAL A 9 -14.41 -36.65 43.07
C VAL A 9 -15.09 -35.35 42.60
N VAL A 10 -14.36 -34.27 42.66
CA VAL A 10 -14.82 -32.98 42.07
C VAL A 10 -14.34 -32.93 40.61
N LEU A 11 -15.28 -33.00 39.67
CA LEU A 11 -15.00 -32.76 38.25
C LEU A 11 -15.01 -31.26 37.98
N THR A 12 -13.84 -30.69 37.71
CA THR A 12 -13.72 -29.32 37.21
C THR A 12 -13.91 -29.32 35.71
N VAL A 13 -15.04 -28.77 35.24
CA VAL A 13 -15.29 -28.51 33.81
C VAL A 13 -14.53 -27.24 33.41
N GLY A 14 -13.43 -27.43 32.69
CA GLY A 14 -12.68 -26.32 32.09
C GLY A 14 -13.41 -25.79 30.86
N THR A 15 -13.86 -24.56 30.92
CA THR A 15 -14.45 -23.86 29.77
C THR A 15 -13.32 -23.44 28.83
N VAL A 16 -13.22 -24.09 27.68
CA VAL A 16 -12.33 -23.68 26.58
C VAL A 16 -12.98 -22.49 25.86
N LEU A 17 -12.44 -21.30 26.06
CA LEU A 17 -12.76 -20.14 25.25
C LEU A 17 -12.12 -20.31 23.86
N ILE A 18 -12.92 -20.70 22.88
CA ILE A 18 -12.52 -20.67 21.46
C ILE A 18 -12.53 -19.21 21.03
N GLY A 19 -11.37 -18.60 21.02
CA GLY A 19 -11.16 -17.28 20.42
C GLY A 19 -11.44 -17.38 18.92
N THR A 20 -12.49 -16.72 18.43
CA THR A 20 -12.69 -16.53 16.99
C THR A 20 -11.59 -15.64 16.48
N ALA A 21 -10.64 -16.22 15.73
CA ALA A 21 -9.70 -15.45 14.94
C ALA A 21 -10.52 -14.61 13.94
N ALA A 22 -10.39 -13.29 14.02
CA ALA A 22 -10.96 -12.41 13.02
C ALA A 22 -10.31 -12.77 11.68
N THR A 23 -11.09 -13.35 10.77
CA THR A 23 -10.67 -13.57 9.39
C THR A 23 -10.36 -12.22 8.77
N ALA A 24 -9.15 -12.07 8.23
CA ALA A 24 -8.80 -10.91 7.44
C ALA A 24 -9.84 -10.78 6.32
N ASP A 25 -10.48 -9.61 6.21
CA ASP A 25 -11.38 -9.26 5.10
C ASP A 25 -10.56 -9.33 3.79
N ALA A 26 -10.60 -10.47 3.14
CA ALA A 26 -10.15 -10.58 1.77
C ALA A 26 -11.24 -9.91 0.91
N ALA A 27 -10.97 -8.72 0.40
CA ALA A 27 -11.81 -8.14 -0.63
C ALA A 27 -11.89 -9.15 -1.78
N THR A 28 -13.09 -9.63 -2.08
CA THR A 28 -13.36 -10.66 -3.09
C THR A 28 -13.41 -10.09 -4.50
N GLY A 29 -13.04 -8.82 -4.69
CA GLY A 29 -12.98 -8.15 -5.98
C GLY A 29 -11.89 -8.72 -6.89
N ARG A 30 -12.18 -8.75 -8.19
CA ARG A 30 -11.14 -9.05 -9.19
C ARG A 30 -10.12 -7.90 -9.21
N PRO A 31 -8.81 -8.20 -9.25
CA PRO A 31 -7.81 -7.15 -9.35
C PRO A 31 -8.04 -6.30 -10.61
N VAL A 32 -7.91 -5.00 -10.46
CA VAL A 32 -7.89 -4.05 -11.57
C VAL A 32 -6.54 -4.11 -12.26
N ALA A 33 -5.47 -4.17 -11.49
CA ALA A 33 -4.10 -4.30 -11.98
C ALA A 33 -3.26 -5.08 -10.96
N VAL A 34 -2.32 -5.86 -11.47
CA VAL A 34 -1.32 -6.58 -10.67
C VAL A 34 0.04 -6.38 -11.31
N TRP A 35 0.98 -5.82 -10.57
CA TRP A 35 2.36 -5.62 -10.98
C TRP A 35 3.29 -6.38 -10.03
N GLU A 36 3.85 -7.48 -10.54
CA GLU A 36 4.69 -8.39 -9.76
C GLU A 36 6.11 -7.84 -9.51
N MET A 37 6.52 -6.81 -10.26
CA MET A 37 7.84 -6.16 -10.16
C MET A 37 9.03 -7.13 -10.24
N ASN A 38 8.90 -8.19 -11.02
CA ASN A 38 9.88 -9.26 -11.18
C ASN A 38 10.52 -9.30 -12.57
N GLU A 39 10.42 -8.21 -13.34
CA GLU A 39 11.01 -8.09 -14.65
C GLU A 39 12.54 -8.14 -14.58
N ARG A 40 13.13 -8.75 -15.62
CA ARG A 40 14.59 -8.88 -15.77
C ARG A 40 15.35 -7.56 -15.64
N ALA A 41 16.61 -7.63 -15.33
CA ALA A 41 17.49 -6.48 -15.22
C ALA A 41 17.45 -5.60 -16.49
N GLY A 42 17.31 -4.29 -16.29
CA GLY A 42 17.24 -3.29 -17.34
C GLY A 42 15.90 -3.21 -18.07
N ALA A 43 14.85 -3.92 -17.62
CA ALA A 43 13.51 -3.80 -18.19
C ALA A 43 13.01 -2.36 -18.14
N ARG A 44 12.17 -1.98 -19.10
CA ARG A 44 11.55 -0.65 -19.22
C ARG A 44 10.03 -0.69 -19.22
N THR A 45 9.45 -1.88 -19.14
CA THR A 45 8.02 -2.11 -19.06
C THR A 45 7.72 -2.99 -17.85
N MET A 46 6.93 -2.47 -16.93
CA MET A 46 6.32 -3.21 -15.83
C MET A 46 5.05 -3.87 -16.36
N VAL A 47 4.98 -5.18 -16.31
CA VAL A 47 3.88 -5.95 -16.90
C VAL A 47 2.71 -6.03 -15.93
N ASP A 48 1.51 -5.70 -16.41
CA ASP A 48 0.26 -5.99 -15.70
C ASP A 48 -0.11 -7.46 -15.91
N SER A 49 0.01 -8.27 -14.88
CA SER A 49 -0.42 -9.67 -14.85
C SER A 49 -1.92 -9.85 -14.52
N GLY A 50 -2.61 -8.76 -14.13
CA GLY A 50 -4.06 -8.75 -13.88
C GLY A 50 -4.91 -8.86 -15.17
N GLY A 51 -4.28 -8.76 -16.33
CA GLY A 51 -4.89 -9.04 -17.63
C GLY A 51 -5.66 -7.88 -18.28
N ARG A 52 -5.55 -6.66 -17.76
CA ARG A 52 -6.18 -5.46 -18.36
C ARG A 52 -5.24 -4.65 -19.24
N GLY A 53 -3.96 -5.05 -19.34
CA GLY A 53 -2.97 -4.35 -20.14
C GLY A 53 -2.54 -3.00 -19.54
N LEU A 54 -2.71 -2.79 -18.25
CA LEU A 54 -2.32 -1.58 -17.53
C LEU A 54 -0.82 -1.60 -17.22
N HIS A 55 -0.01 -1.75 -18.28
CA HIS A 55 1.44 -1.81 -18.18
C HIS A 55 2.01 -0.48 -17.72
N GLY A 56 3.07 -0.54 -16.90
CA GLY A 56 3.81 0.63 -16.45
C GLY A 56 5.08 0.85 -17.25
N ARG A 57 5.49 2.11 -17.37
CA ARG A 57 6.81 2.51 -17.85
C ARG A 57 7.77 2.61 -16.68
N ILE A 58 8.84 1.82 -16.70
CA ILE A 58 9.91 1.86 -15.71
C ILE A 58 10.92 2.93 -16.11
N GLY A 59 11.18 3.87 -15.21
CA GLY A 59 12.20 4.88 -15.40
C GLY A 59 13.61 4.29 -15.45
N ARG A 60 14.52 4.95 -16.15
CA ARG A 60 15.88 4.43 -16.38
C ARG A 60 16.76 4.35 -15.12
N GLU A 61 16.39 5.06 -14.07
CA GLU A 61 17.08 5.11 -12.78
C GLU A 61 16.52 4.11 -11.76
N VAL A 62 15.44 3.40 -12.14
CA VAL A 62 14.86 2.33 -11.31
C VAL A 62 15.60 1.03 -11.62
N GLY A 63 16.20 0.43 -10.60
CA GLY A 63 16.82 -0.89 -10.69
C GLY A 63 15.73 -1.97 -10.77
N THR A 64 15.89 -2.91 -11.71
CA THR A 64 15.01 -4.09 -11.85
C THR A 64 15.81 -5.36 -11.59
N ASP A 65 15.14 -6.47 -11.27
CA ASP A 65 15.78 -7.75 -10.93
C ASP A 65 16.72 -7.64 -9.71
N THR A 66 16.33 -6.81 -8.75
CA THR A 66 17.12 -6.62 -7.52
C THR A 66 16.69 -7.65 -6.49
N TYR A 67 17.56 -8.64 -6.25
CA TYR A 67 17.32 -9.64 -5.21
C TYR A 67 17.80 -9.14 -3.84
N VAL A 68 16.88 -9.09 -2.89
CA VAL A 68 17.20 -8.69 -1.52
C VAL A 68 16.31 -9.38 -0.49
N SER A 69 16.93 -9.91 0.55
CA SER A 69 16.21 -10.52 1.69
C SER A 69 15.12 -11.53 1.28
N GLY A 70 15.40 -12.37 0.29
CA GLY A 70 14.52 -13.47 -0.13
C GLY A 70 13.46 -13.08 -1.17
N ALA A 71 13.51 -11.87 -1.73
CA ALA A 71 12.60 -11.43 -2.78
C ALA A 71 13.33 -10.68 -3.90
N THR A 72 12.78 -10.75 -5.11
CA THR A 72 13.21 -9.95 -6.26
C THR A 72 12.22 -8.80 -6.44
N GLY A 73 12.71 -7.61 -6.74
CA GLY A 73 11.85 -6.45 -6.94
C GLY A 73 12.58 -5.29 -7.60
N TYR A 74 11.98 -4.12 -7.50
CA TYR A 74 12.55 -2.88 -8.02
C TYR A 74 13.25 -2.12 -6.90
N ARG A 75 14.43 -1.58 -7.21
CA ARG A 75 15.19 -0.70 -6.34
C ARG A 75 15.04 0.74 -6.76
N PHE A 76 14.75 1.57 -5.78
CA PHE A 76 14.75 3.03 -5.86
C PHE A 76 15.88 3.55 -4.99
N ASP A 77 16.92 4.07 -5.64
CA ASP A 77 18.05 4.63 -4.91
C ASP A 77 17.68 5.98 -4.29
N ARG A 78 18.36 6.33 -3.21
CA ARG A 78 18.14 7.62 -2.57
C ARG A 78 18.61 8.75 -3.48
N LEU A 79 17.74 9.75 -3.65
CA LEU A 79 18.10 11.00 -4.30
C LEU A 79 18.55 12.04 -3.28
N GLU A 80 19.63 12.74 -3.60
CA GLU A 80 20.14 13.88 -2.85
C GLU A 80 20.42 15.03 -3.82
N PRO A 81 19.88 16.23 -3.59
CA PRO A 81 18.81 16.53 -2.62
C PRO A 81 17.46 15.97 -3.06
N ASP A 82 16.54 15.73 -2.13
CA ASP A 82 15.16 15.27 -2.39
C ASP A 82 14.28 16.38 -3.01
N SER A 83 14.85 17.35 -3.65
CA SER A 83 14.20 18.54 -4.18
C SER A 83 14.23 18.58 -5.71
N PRO A 84 13.43 19.45 -6.36
CA PRO A 84 13.47 19.63 -7.82
C PRO A 84 14.88 19.83 -8.36
N PRO A 85 15.14 19.49 -9.65
CA PRO A 85 14.14 19.26 -10.70
C PRO A 85 13.51 17.86 -10.67
N PRO A 86 12.29 17.73 -11.28
CA PRO A 86 11.65 16.43 -11.42
C PRO A 86 12.54 15.41 -12.12
N ARG A 87 12.56 14.19 -11.59
CA ARG A 87 13.36 13.09 -12.16
C ARG A 87 12.46 11.92 -12.58
N PRO A 88 11.79 12.02 -13.74
CA PRO A 88 10.86 10.98 -14.21
C PRO A 88 11.57 9.65 -14.47
N GLY A 89 12.90 9.65 -14.60
CA GLY A 89 13.71 8.44 -14.67
C GLY A 89 13.74 7.63 -13.38
N HIS A 90 13.38 8.23 -12.25
CA HIS A 90 13.34 7.60 -10.92
C HIS A 90 11.98 7.02 -10.53
N LEU A 91 11.01 7.05 -11.44
CA LEU A 91 9.64 6.61 -11.19
C LEU A 91 9.26 5.44 -12.06
N VAL A 92 8.27 4.68 -11.61
CA VAL A 92 7.43 3.88 -12.49
C VAL A 92 6.11 4.62 -12.66
N THR A 93 5.62 4.70 -13.91
CA THR A 93 4.37 5.39 -14.22
C THR A 93 3.46 4.49 -15.02
N VAL A 94 2.19 4.41 -14.64
CA VAL A 94 1.13 3.74 -15.40
C VAL A 94 0.22 4.81 -15.98
N ARG A 95 0.01 4.75 -17.31
CA ARG A 95 -0.88 5.71 -17.99
C ARG A 95 -2.27 5.72 -17.34
N ASP A 96 -2.88 6.88 -17.32
CA ASP A 96 -4.25 7.05 -16.88
C ASP A 96 -5.22 6.11 -17.61
N ALA A 97 -6.13 5.54 -16.84
CA ALA A 97 -7.25 4.75 -17.30
C ALA A 97 -8.38 4.81 -16.26
N ASP A 98 -9.63 4.86 -16.71
CA ASP A 98 -10.81 4.92 -15.83
C ASP A 98 -10.86 3.76 -14.83
N ALA A 99 -10.32 2.60 -15.19
CA ALA A 99 -10.23 1.45 -14.31
C ALA A 99 -9.36 1.69 -13.07
N LEU A 100 -8.38 2.61 -13.16
CA LEU A 100 -7.49 2.99 -12.07
C LEU A 100 -8.09 4.09 -11.18
N ASP A 101 -9.25 4.62 -11.53
CA ASP A 101 -9.95 5.57 -10.68
C ASP A 101 -10.78 4.86 -9.62
N PRO A 102 -10.64 5.24 -8.36
CA PRO A 102 -11.52 4.73 -7.31
C PRO A 102 -13.01 4.98 -7.57
N GLY A 103 -13.34 6.06 -8.26
CA GLY A 103 -14.73 6.46 -8.44
C GLY A 103 -15.44 6.60 -7.09
N THR A 104 -16.62 5.98 -6.97
CA THR A 104 -17.37 5.85 -5.71
C THR A 104 -17.34 4.42 -5.15
N ARG A 105 -16.58 3.52 -5.77
CA ARG A 105 -16.52 2.09 -5.46
C ARG A 105 -15.60 1.82 -4.26
N ASP A 106 -15.74 0.65 -3.67
CA ASP A 106 -14.73 0.11 -2.80
C ASP A 106 -13.43 -0.08 -3.59
N TYR A 107 -12.33 0.25 -2.96
CA TYR A 107 -11.05 0.33 -3.67
C TYR A 107 -9.90 0.05 -2.72
N ALA A 108 -8.96 -0.75 -3.16
CA ALA A 108 -7.80 -1.03 -2.33
C ALA A 108 -6.50 -1.02 -3.14
N VAL A 109 -5.43 -0.63 -2.46
CA VAL A 109 -4.06 -0.69 -2.96
C VAL A 109 -3.24 -1.53 -2.01
N THR A 110 -2.62 -2.57 -2.54
CA THR A 110 -1.68 -3.43 -1.81
C THR A 110 -0.29 -3.21 -2.37
N ILE A 111 0.69 -3.07 -1.50
CA ILE A 111 2.10 -2.92 -1.87
C ILE A 111 2.98 -3.73 -0.93
N ARG A 112 4.04 -4.33 -1.46
CA ARG A 112 5.10 -4.93 -0.66
C ARG A 112 6.35 -4.06 -0.76
N LEU A 113 6.82 -3.58 0.39
CA LEU A 113 7.92 -2.62 0.49
C LEU A 113 8.98 -3.06 1.49
N ARG A 114 10.20 -2.57 1.26
CA ARG A 114 11.34 -2.69 2.19
C ARG A 114 12.16 -1.41 2.14
N THR A 115 12.38 -0.77 3.27
CA THR A 115 13.21 0.44 3.34
C THR A 115 13.85 0.62 4.71
N THR A 116 14.92 1.40 4.77
CA THR A 116 15.50 1.97 6.00
C THR A 116 15.31 3.48 6.05
N HIS A 117 14.79 4.08 4.96
CA HIS A 117 14.56 5.52 4.86
C HIS A 117 13.22 5.90 5.49
N LYS A 118 13.12 7.17 5.90
CA LYS A 118 11.97 7.66 6.66
C LYS A 118 10.94 8.39 5.81
N PHE A 119 11.15 8.51 4.51
CA PHE A 119 10.34 9.36 3.66
C PHE A 119 10.18 8.80 2.26
N GLY A 120 9.06 9.12 1.62
CA GLY A 120 8.80 8.87 0.21
C GLY A 120 7.35 8.47 -0.07
N ASN A 121 6.89 8.77 -1.29
CA ASN A 121 5.63 8.23 -1.80
C ASN A 121 5.85 6.85 -2.40
N LEU A 122 5.06 5.90 -1.96
CA LEU A 122 5.09 4.53 -2.44
C LEU A 122 4.31 4.39 -3.74
N VAL A 123 3.02 4.74 -3.70
CA VAL A 123 2.13 4.72 -4.85
C VAL A 123 1.06 5.80 -4.72
N GLN A 124 0.74 6.49 -5.82
CA GLN A 124 -0.34 7.48 -5.84
C GLN A 124 -0.98 7.63 -7.23
N LYS A 125 -2.20 8.15 -7.27
CA LYS A 125 -2.86 8.70 -8.46
C LYS A 125 -3.47 10.05 -8.13
N GLY A 126 -3.13 11.08 -8.91
CA GLY A 126 -3.45 12.48 -8.59
C GLY A 126 -2.56 13.05 -7.47
N GLN A 127 -2.73 14.32 -7.17
CA GLN A 127 -1.98 15.07 -6.15
C GLN A 127 -2.90 16.06 -5.44
N ALA A 128 -2.40 16.73 -4.38
CA ALA A 128 -3.19 17.69 -3.61
C ALA A 128 -3.71 18.86 -4.46
N THR A 129 -2.96 19.27 -5.48
CA THR A 129 -3.26 20.37 -6.38
C THR A 129 -4.12 19.98 -7.58
N VAL A 130 -4.43 18.69 -7.75
CA VAL A 130 -5.18 18.17 -8.89
C VAL A 130 -6.67 18.11 -8.57
N SER A 131 -7.51 18.57 -9.50
CA SER A 131 -8.96 18.35 -9.44
C SER A 131 -9.32 16.87 -9.62
N GLY A 132 -10.46 16.46 -9.09
CA GLY A 132 -10.93 15.08 -9.16
C GLY A 132 -10.41 14.18 -8.03
N GLY A 133 -9.66 14.74 -7.07
CA GLY A 133 -9.18 14.02 -5.90
C GLY A 133 -7.92 13.19 -6.16
N ASN A 134 -7.51 12.43 -5.15
CA ASN A 134 -6.32 11.59 -5.23
C ASN A 134 -6.36 10.48 -4.18
N PHE A 135 -5.58 9.43 -4.42
CA PHE A 135 -5.16 8.50 -3.38
C PHE A 135 -3.63 8.43 -3.33
N LYS A 136 -3.09 8.16 -2.15
CA LYS A 136 -1.67 7.85 -2.00
C LYS A 136 -1.34 7.02 -0.78
N LEU A 137 -0.33 6.17 -0.93
CA LEU A 137 0.41 5.56 0.16
C LEU A 137 1.78 6.21 0.21
N GLN A 138 2.18 6.64 1.41
CA GLN A 138 3.46 7.30 1.65
C GLN A 138 4.06 6.83 2.98
N ILE A 139 5.34 7.17 3.22
CA ILE A 139 6.05 6.77 4.44
C ILE A 139 6.73 7.98 5.13
N PRO A 140 5.97 8.99 5.62
CA PRO A 140 6.55 10.11 6.35
C PRO A 140 7.04 9.65 7.73
N GLY A 141 8.26 10.01 8.07
CA GLY A 141 8.87 9.64 9.37
C GLY A 141 9.03 8.14 9.58
N GLY A 142 8.91 7.30 8.54
CA GLY A 142 8.93 5.84 8.66
C GLY A 142 7.55 5.22 9.00
N ILE A 143 6.52 6.02 9.16
CA ILE A 143 5.13 5.61 9.38
C ILE A 143 4.45 5.49 8.02
N VAL A 144 3.82 4.37 7.72
CA VAL A 144 3.02 4.29 6.49
C VAL A 144 1.70 4.99 6.69
N GLU A 145 1.40 5.90 5.79
CA GLU A 145 0.13 6.61 5.71
C GLU A 145 -0.60 6.27 4.42
N CYS A 146 -1.91 6.14 4.55
CA CYS A 146 -2.84 5.96 3.46
C CYS A 146 -3.84 7.09 3.44
N LEU A 147 -3.91 7.80 2.33
CA LEU A 147 -4.81 8.93 2.10
C LEU A 147 -5.71 8.65 0.91
N PHE A 148 -7.00 8.89 1.09
CA PHE A 148 -7.95 9.09 0.00
C PHE A 148 -8.62 10.46 0.16
N ARG A 149 -8.53 11.30 -0.85
CA ARG A 149 -9.18 12.61 -0.92
C ARG A 149 -10.10 12.64 -2.13
N GLY A 150 -11.37 12.80 -1.90
CA GLY A 150 -12.38 12.82 -2.95
C GLY A 150 -13.27 14.07 -2.90
N SER A 151 -14.41 13.97 -3.54
CA SER A 151 -15.36 15.09 -3.71
C SER A 151 -16.08 15.51 -2.42
N VAL A 152 -16.09 14.65 -1.39
CA VAL A 152 -16.79 14.92 -0.12
C VAL A 152 -15.81 15.26 0.99
N SER A 153 -14.77 14.44 1.17
CA SER A 153 -13.81 14.64 2.26
C SER A 153 -12.44 14.05 1.92
N SER A 154 -11.49 14.31 2.83
CA SER A 154 -10.17 13.69 2.86
C SER A 154 -10.09 12.82 4.12
N VAL A 155 -9.78 11.55 3.95
CA VAL A 155 -9.62 10.59 5.05
C VAL A 155 -8.21 10.03 4.99
N LEU A 156 -7.51 10.10 6.13
CA LEU A 156 -6.15 9.61 6.30
C LEU A 156 -6.12 8.58 7.44
N VAL A 157 -5.33 7.55 7.26
CA VAL A 157 -5.04 6.54 8.29
C VAL A 157 -3.54 6.25 8.30
N SER A 158 -2.97 6.04 9.47
CA SER A 158 -1.52 5.84 9.64
C SER A 158 -1.23 4.56 10.41
N SER A 159 -0.13 3.90 10.08
CA SER A 159 0.33 2.74 10.85
C SER A 159 0.78 3.17 12.26
N PRO A 160 0.50 2.36 13.30
CA PRO A 160 0.91 2.70 14.68
C PRO A 160 2.42 2.52 14.91
N ARG A 161 3.11 1.85 14.00
CA ARG A 161 4.55 1.57 14.09
C ARG A 161 5.26 2.03 12.83
N ARG A 162 6.54 2.30 12.96
CA ARG A 162 7.44 2.54 11.83
C ARG A 162 7.70 1.24 11.09
N LEU A 163 7.73 1.30 9.75
CA LEU A 163 8.00 0.18 8.86
C LEU A 163 9.31 0.35 8.08
N ASN A 164 10.15 1.29 8.49
CA ASN A 164 11.46 1.51 7.88
C ASN A 164 12.58 0.75 8.63
N ASP A 165 12.32 -0.49 9.01
CA ASP A 165 13.22 -1.35 9.77
C ASP A 165 14.12 -2.26 8.89
N GLY A 166 14.06 -2.09 7.57
CA GLY A 166 14.85 -2.86 6.60
C GLY A 166 14.29 -4.26 6.31
N ARG A 167 13.09 -4.58 6.78
CA ARG A 167 12.39 -5.84 6.47
C ARG A 167 11.31 -5.61 5.42
N TRP A 168 10.91 -6.70 4.78
CA TRP A 168 9.76 -6.68 3.89
C TRP A 168 8.46 -6.60 4.69
N HIS A 169 7.60 -5.68 4.27
CA HIS A 169 6.24 -5.51 4.79
C HIS A 169 5.24 -5.45 3.64
N THR A 170 4.13 -6.14 3.80
CA THR A 170 2.98 -6.02 2.91
C THR A 170 1.97 -5.07 3.54
N VAL A 171 1.65 -4.00 2.83
CA VAL A 171 0.70 -2.98 3.27
C VAL A 171 -0.50 -2.99 2.33
N ARG A 172 -1.69 -3.08 2.89
CA ARG A 172 -2.96 -2.93 2.17
C ARG A 172 -3.72 -1.73 2.75
N CYS A 173 -4.04 -0.80 1.89
CA CYS A 173 -4.91 0.31 2.18
C CYS A 173 -6.23 0.12 1.43
N ALA A 174 -7.34 -0.02 2.13
CA ALA A 174 -8.65 -0.24 1.55
C ALA A 174 -9.63 0.86 1.95
N ARG A 175 -10.26 1.44 0.94
CA ARG A 175 -11.33 2.42 1.08
C ARG A 175 -12.67 1.74 0.89
N TYR A 176 -13.57 1.98 1.82
CA TYR A 176 -14.97 1.57 1.81
C TYR A 176 -15.87 2.80 1.96
N ARG A 177 -17.18 2.61 1.86
CA ARG A 177 -18.14 3.68 2.12
C ARG A 177 -18.05 4.23 3.54
N GLU A 178 -17.75 3.37 4.50
CA GLU A 178 -17.67 3.70 5.94
C GLU A 178 -16.35 4.34 6.34
N GLY A 179 -15.32 4.23 5.52
CA GLY A 179 -14.00 4.76 5.83
C GLY A 179 -12.84 4.02 5.18
N ILE A 180 -11.68 4.14 5.79
CA ILE A 180 -10.44 3.53 5.30
C ILE A 180 -9.90 2.56 6.36
N THR A 181 -9.39 1.42 5.90
CA THR A 181 -8.63 0.48 6.72
C THR A 181 -7.20 0.37 6.22
N LEU A 182 -6.26 0.25 7.15
CA LEU A 182 -4.86 -0.02 6.87
C LEU A 182 -4.47 -1.36 7.50
N SER A 183 -3.96 -2.26 6.69
CA SER A 183 -3.43 -3.55 7.14
C SER A 183 -1.94 -3.63 6.85
N VAL A 184 -1.19 -4.24 7.78
CA VAL A 184 0.23 -4.51 7.65
C VAL A 184 0.44 -5.99 7.93
N ASP A 185 1.13 -6.68 7.04
CA ASP A 185 1.45 -8.11 7.14
C ASP A 185 0.21 -8.96 7.45
N GLY A 186 -0.89 -8.69 6.74
CA GLY A 186 -2.17 -9.38 6.87
C GLY A 186 -3.03 -8.97 8.08
N THR A 187 -2.53 -8.10 8.95
CA THR A 187 -3.28 -7.65 10.14
C THR A 187 -3.78 -6.23 9.96
N THR A 188 -5.07 -5.97 10.19
CA THR A 188 -5.59 -4.60 10.24
C THR A 188 -5.04 -3.88 11.47
N VAL A 189 -4.27 -2.81 11.25
CA VAL A 189 -3.56 -2.07 12.29
C VAL A 189 -4.20 -0.72 12.60
N ALA A 190 -5.00 -0.17 11.67
CA ALA A 190 -5.67 1.12 11.87
C ALA A 190 -6.92 1.23 11.01
N ARG A 191 -7.86 2.06 11.46
CA ARG A 191 -9.11 2.40 10.77
C ARG A 191 -9.41 3.89 10.96
N SER A 192 -9.95 4.54 9.93
CA SER A 192 -10.42 5.92 10.02
C SER A 192 -11.80 6.00 9.35
N PRO A 193 -12.84 6.46 10.06
CA PRO A 193 -14.17 6.59 9.47
C PRO A 193 -14.25 7.80 8.53
N GLY A 194 -15.18 7.75 7.59
CA GLY A 194 -15.51 8.85 6.72
C GLY A 194 -15.61 8.47 5.24
N TRP A 195 -16.62 9.00 4.58
CA TRP A 195 -16.84 8.83 3.15
C TRP A 195 -16.09 9.89 2.35
N THR A 196 -15.20 9.49 1.49
CA THR A 196 -14.40 10.42 0.67
C THR A 196 -15.15 10.96 -0.54
N GLY A 197 -16.20 10.28 -0.98
CA GLY A 197 -16.89 10.63 -2.23
C GLY A 197 -16.17 10.10 -3.47
N ARG A 198 -16.44 10.72 -4.62
CA ARG A 198 -15.86 10.34 -5.91
C ARG A 198 -14.39 10.78 -6.00
N ILE A 199 -13.55 9.88 -6.49
CA ILE A 199 -12.16 10.15 -6.87
C ILE A 199 -11.99 9.70 -8.32
N ALA A 200 -11.77 10.65 -9.23
CA ALA A 200 -11.49 10.38 -10.64
C ALA A 200 -10.73 11.56 -11.23
N ASN A 201 -9.59 11.29 -11.83
CA ASN A 201 -8.72 12.30 -12.44
C ASN A 201 -7.91 11.68 -13.59
N SER A 202 -7.37 12.51 -14.47
CA SER A 202 -6.60 12.11 -15.64
C SER A 202 -5.09 11.97 -15.40
N TRP A 203 -4.67 11.92 -14.12
CA TRP A 203 -3.26 11.74 -13.81
C TRP A 203 -2.84 10.27 -13.86
N PRO A 204 -1.59 9.99 -14.23
CA PRO A 204 -1.07 8.64 -14.18
C PRO A 204 -0.98 8.14 -12.74
N VAL A 205 -0.96 6.82 -12.55
CA VAL A 205 -0.45 6.22 -11.33
C VAL A 205 1.06 6.37 -11.35
N SER A 206 1.65 6.84 -10.24
CA SER A 206 3.09 6.87 -10.03
C SER A 206 3.48 5.98 -8.85
N ILE A 207 4.62 5.30 -9.00
CA ILE A 207 5.23 4.45 -7.99
C ILE A 207 6.65 4.94 -7.76
N GLY A 208 7.03 5.12 -6.49
CA GLY A 208 8.35 5.59 -6.10
C GLY A 208 8.50 7.12 -6.03
N GLY A 209 7.41 7.88 -6.06
CA GLY A 209 7.41 9.34 -5.93
C GLY A 209 6.28 10.02 -6.69
N LYS A 210 6.33 11.35 -6.81
CA LYS A 210 5.38 12.17 -7.56
C LYS A 210 5.82 12.37 -9.00
N THR A 211 4.86 12.53 -9.91
CA THR A 211 5.12 12.92 -11.31
C THR A 211 5.35 14.42 -11.46
N SER A 212 4.87 15.23 -10.51
CA SER A 212 5.11 16.67 -10.45
C SER A 212 5.47 17.06 -9.02
N CYS A 213 6.51 17.88 -8.88
CA CYS A 213 6.99 18.39 -7.60
C CYS A 213 6.20 19.65 -7.25
N ASP A 214 5.01 19.46 -6.69
CA ASP A 214 4.03 20.52 -6.43
C ASP A 214 4.24 21.26 -5.08
N GLN A 215 5.22 20.82 -4.30
CA GLN A 215 5.60 21.43 -3.03
C GLN A 215 7.10 21.69 -3.01
N ILE A 216 7.49 22.89 -2.63
CA ILE A 216 8.90 23.33 -2.67
C ILE A 216 9.72 22.66 -1.56
N ASP A 217 9.16 22.51 -0.37
CA ASP A 217 9.90 22.07 0.82
C ASP A 217 10.13 20.54 0.89
N VAL A 218 9.33 19.75 0.18
CA VAL A 218 9.41 18.28 0.20
C VAL A 218 9.78 17.66 -1.13
N GLY A 219 10.05 18.48 -2.13
CA GLY A 219 10.45 18.02 -3.47
C GLY A 219 9.38 17.12 -4.12
N CYS A 220 9.85 16.07 -4.79
CA CYS A 220 9.00 15.12 -5.50
C CYS A 220 8.66 13.89 -4.67
N ASP A 221 8.90 13.90 -3.37
CA ASP A 221 8.63 12.80 -2.43
C ASP A 221 9.20 11.45 -2.90
N TYR A 222 10.41 11.45 -3.44
CA TYR A 222 11.03 10.24 -3.96
C TYR A 222 11.22 9.20 -2.85
N TYR A 223 10.74 7.98 -3.13
CA TYR A 223 10.97 6.83 -2.30
C TYR A 223 12.40 6.32 -2.47
N ALA A 224 12.96 5.80 -1.39
CA ALA A 224 14.23 5.09 -1.40
C ALA A 224 14.09 3.74 -0.70
N GLY A 225 14.37 2.66 -1.41
CA GLY A 225 14.18 1.29 -0.93
C GLY A 225 13.80 0.33 -2.03
N ASP A 226 13.22 -0.78 -1.66
CA ASP A 226 12.83 -1.86 -2.56
C ASP A 226 11.30 -2.02 -2.55
N LEU A 227 10.71 -2.24 -3.72
CA LEU A 227 9.30 -2.59 -3.93
C LEU A 227 9.22 -3.89 -4.74
N ASP A 228 8.36 -4.80 -4.33
CA ASP A 228 8.26 -6.15 -4.90
C ASP A 228 6.89 -6.43 -5.52
N TYR A 229 5.88 -5.70 -5.15
CA TYR A 229 4.52 -5.99 -5.56
C TYR A 229 3.62 -4.78 -5.41
N VAL A 230 2.77 -4.53 -6.40
CA VAL A 230 1.66 -3.57 -6.27
C VAL A 230 0.42 -4.17 -6.92
N GLN A 231 -0.70 -4.13 -6.21
CA GLN A 231 -2.01 -4.54 -6.71
C GLN A 231 -3.05 -3.47 -6.43
N ILE A 232 -3.94 -3.27 -7.38
CA ILE A 232 -5.13 -2.44 -7.26
C ILE A 232 -6.36 -3.33 -7.41
N ASP A 233 -7.27 -3.25 -6.43
CA ASP A 233 -8.57 -3.89 -6.42
C ASP A 233 -9.68 -2.84 -6.46
N SER A 234 -10.80 -3.15 -7.12
CA SER A 234 -12.01 -2.31 -7.13
C SER A 234 -13.24 -3.18 -7.29
N GLU A 235 -14.26 -2.92 -6.48
CA GLU A 235 -15.59 -3.56 -6.50
C GLU A 235 -16.68 -2.60 -6.93
#